data_92eca199b447d527afcf3b58f9e34c3b
#
_entry.id   92eca199b447d527afcf3b58f9e34c3b
#
_cell.length_a   1.000
_cell.length_b   1.000
_cell.length_c   1.000
_cell.angle_alpha   90.00
_cell.angle_beta   90.00
_cell.angle_gamma   90.00
#
_symmetry.space_group_name_H-M   'P 1'
#
loop_
_entity.id
_entity.type
_entity.pdbx_description
1 polymer ?
#
loop_
_entity_poly.entity_id
_entity_poly.type
_entity_poly.pdbx_seq_one_letter_code
_entity_poly.pdbx_strand_id
1 'polypeptide(L)'
;MEYTTASGMGQSTGKVILMGEHAVVHHQPAIAIPFSGVSVQAYIQPSSHPLSIHCDFYSGLAYEMPEVLKSLKFTIHEALNQIEQLRPELGIMPTTRSYWNNGKVEKGEASFVQAPSIEITITSSIPAERGMGSSAAVSVAVVRGLFDYYNVPLSDTLLFEIVQASEKIAHGNPSGIDTATTSGKEAIFFIKGEALQ
;
A
#
# COMPACT_ATOMS: atom_id res chain seq x y z
N MET A 1 29.26 13.60 -12.34
CA MET A 1 28.09 12.69 -12.35
C MET A 1 26.97 13.48 -11.69
N GLU A 2 26.04 13.98 -12.48
CA GLU A 2 24.80 14.53 -11.95
C GLU A 2 24.00 13.40 -11.34
N TYR A 3 23.86 13.39 -10.03
CA TYR A 3 22.88 12.57 -9.36
C TYR A 3 21.51 13.17 -9.71
N THR A 4 20.86 12.65 -10.73
CA THR A 4 19.42 12.85 -10.88
C THR A 4 18.80 12.27 -9.63
N THR A 5 18.35 13.12 -8.74
CA THR A 5 17.53 12.72 -7.57
C THR A 5 16.19 12.24 -8.11
N ALA A 6 16.15 10.98 -8.53
CA ALA A 6 14.88 10.36 -8.86
C ALA A 6 14.00 10.43 -7.60
N SER A 7 12.84 11.00 -7.72
CA SER A 7 11.81 10.97 -6.68
C SER A 7 10.58 10.27 -7.25
N GLY A 8 9.90 9.50 -6.42
CA GLY A 8 8.64 8.87 -6.80
C GLY A 8 7.48 9.49 -6.04
N MET A 9 6.32 9.56 -6.67
CA MET A 9 5.11 10.06 -6.05
C MET A 9 3.94 9.12 -6.32
N GLY A 10 3.24 8.75 -5.25
CA GLY A 10 1.97 8.05 -5.34
C GLY A 10 0.86 8.82 -4.65
N GLN A 11 -0.34 8.71 -5.18
CA GLN A 11 -1.53 9.38 -4.66
C GLN A 11 -2.73 8.45 -4.65
N SER A 12 -3.60 8.65 -3.66
CA SER A 12 -4.91 8.01 -3.54
C SER A 12 -5.90 8.98 -2.91
N THR A 13 -7.18 8.67 -3.02
CA THR A 13 -8.27 9.44 -2.41
C THR A 13 -8.96 8.62 -1.32
N GLY A 14 -9.74 9.29 -0.49
CA GLY A 14 -10.72 8.60 0.35
C GLY A 14 -11.84 7.97 -0.47
N LYS A 15 -12.75 7.30 0.21
CA LYS A 15 -13.95 6.71 -0.41
C LYS A 15 -15.20 6.99 0.43
N VAL A 16 -16.35 6.91 -0.22
CA VAL A 16 -17.65 6.90 0.45
C VAL A 16 -18.47 5.75 -0.12
N ILE A 17 -19.02 4.90 0.73
CA ILE A 17 -20.01 3.90 0.33
C ILE A 17 -21.39 4.54 0.41
N LEU A 18 -22.05 4.65 -0.73
CA LEU A 18 -23.39 5.22 -0.81
C LEU A 18 -24.46 4.22 -0.36
N MET A 19 -24.28 2.94 -0.72
CA MET A 19 -25.20 1.85 -0.38
C MET A 19 -24.44 0.53 -0.23
N GLY A 20 -24.92 -0.35 0.64
CA GLY A 20 -24.42 -1.72 0.75
C GLY A 20 -23.24 -1.95 1.70
N GLU A 21 -22.85 -0.98 2.55
CA GLU A 21 -21.66 -1.08 3.41
C GLU A 21 -21.61 -2.37 4.26
N HIS A 22 -22.71 -2.71 4.95
CA HIS A 22 -22.76 -3.93 5.76
C HIS A 22 -23.12 -5.18 4.95
N ALA A 23 -23.76 -5.02 3.81
CA ALA A 23 -24.23 -6.11 2.97
C ALA A 23 -23.13 -6.68 2.06
N VAL A 24 -22.16 -5.85 1.67
CA VAL A 24 -21.08 -6.22 0.74
C VAL A 24 -20.20 -7.38 1.25
N VAL A 25 -20.01 -7.52 2.55
CA VAL A 25 -19.27 -8.65 3.13
C VAL A 25 -20.01 -9.99 2.96
N HIS A 26 -21.32 -9.95 2.71
CA HIS A 26 -22.20 -11.06 2.46
C HIS A 26 -22.53 -11.25 0.97
N HIS A 27 -21.65 -10.81 0.07
CA HIS A 27 -21.81 -10.93 -1.39
C HIS A 27 -23.08 -10.22 -1.92
N GLN A 28 -23.54 -9.16 -1.23
CA GLN A 28 -24.60 -8.30 -1.74
C GLN A 28 -23.98 -7.08 -2.43
N PRO A 29 -24.70 -6.45 -3.38
CA PRO A 29 -24.18 -5.31 -4.11
C PRO A 29 -23.97 -4.08 -3.22
N ALA A 30 -22.93 -3.32 -3.53
CA ALA A 30 -22.63 -2.04 -2.95
C ALA A 30 -22.26 -1.01 -4.02
N ILE A 31 -22.51 0.26 -3.74
CA ILE A 31 -22.07 1.38 -4.58
C ILE A 31 -21.11 2.22 -3.76
N ALA A 32 -19.92 2.42 -4.26
CA ALA A 32 -18.92 3.27 -3.64
C ALA A 32 -18.33 4.27 -4.64
N ILE A 33 -17.94 5.43 -4.13
CA ILE A 33 -17.34 6.50 -4.92
C ILE A 33 -16.00 6.93 -4.31
N PRO A 34 -14.97 7.18 -5.14
CA PRO A 34 -13.77 7.89 -4.69
C PRO A 34 -14.15 9.29 -4.22
N PHE A 35 -13.59 9.70 -3.10
CA PHE A 35 -13.87 11.03 -2.54
C PHE A 35 -12.62 11.89 -2.59
N SER A 36 -12.51 12.72 -3.64
CA SER A 36 -11.34 13.57 -3.90
C SER A 36 -11.19 14.77 -2.95
N GLY A 37 -12.19 15.03 -2.09
CA GLY A 37 -12.09 16.07 -1.06
C GLY A 37 -11.03 15.78 0.00
N VAL A 38 -10.58 14.52 0.11
CA VAL A 38 -9.48 14.10 0.97
C VAL A 38 -8.57 13.12 0.22
N SER A 39 -7.27 13.17 0.51
CA SER A 39 -6.27 12.37 -0.21
C SER A 39 -5.12 11.93 0.68
N VAL A 40 -4.39 10.94 0.19
CA VAL A 40 -3.09 10.51 0.68
C VAL A 40 -2.07 10.72 -0.41
N GLN A 41 -0.89 11.20 -0.05
CA GLN A 41 0.28 11.30 -0.93
C GLN A 41 1.45 10.58 -0.26
N ALA A 42 2.19 9.82 -1.05
CA ALA A 42 3.44 9.18 -0.65
C ALA A 42 4.56 9.70 -1.55
N TYR A 43 5.58 10.26 -0.94
CA TYR A 43 6.79 10.73 -1.61
C TYR A 43 7.93 9.79 -1.26
N ILE A 44 8.63 9.32 -2.28
CA ILE A 44 9.77 8.42 -2.15
C ILE A 44 11.00 9.17 -2.62
N GLN A 45 12.02 9.21 -1.78
CA GLN A 45 13.28 9.92 -2.07
C GLN A 45 14.48 9.02 -1.74
N PRO A 46 15.63 9.22 -2.43
CA PRO A 46 16.87 8.59 -2.03
C PRO A 46 17.27 9.03 -0.61
N SER A 47 17.83 8.13 0.15
CA SER A 47 18.33 8.40 1.50
C SER A 47 19.77 7.94 1.64
N SER A 48 20.53 8.54 2.57
CA SER A 48 21.83 8.01 3.00
C SER A 48 21.72 6.96 4.10
N HIS A 49 20.48 6.73 4.59
CA HIS A 49 20.15 5.80 5.66
C HIS A 49 19.31 4.63 5.11
N PRO A 50 19.20 3.52 5.85
CA PRO A 50 18.27 2.46 5.52
C PRO A 50 16.84 2.97 5.42
N LEU A 51 15.97 2.20 4.74
CA LEU A 51 14.57 2.50 4.55
C LEU A 51 13.93 3.10 5.80
N SER A 52 13.48 4.34 5.69
CA SER A 52 12.79 5.10 6.74
C SER A 52 11.41 5.56 6.28
N ILE A 53 10.53 5.75 7.26
CA ILE A 53 9.13 6.11 7.06
C ILE A 53 8.79 7.31 7.93
N HIS A 54 8.13 8.30 7.33
CA HIS A 54 7.65 9.49 8.01
C HIS A 54 6.15 9.67 7.71
N CYS A 55 5.33 9.57 8.74
CA CYS A 55 3.89 9.80 8.68
C CYS A 55 3.37 10.31 10.03
N ASP A 56 2.09 10.67 10.11
CA ASP A 56 1.48 11.22 11.34
C ASP A 56 1.60 10.31 12.57
N PHE A 57 1.72 9.00 12.36
CA PHE A 57 1.74 8.01 13.44
C PHE A 57 3.14 7.44 13.75
N TYR A 58 4.12 7.70 12.88
CA TYR A 58 5.45 7.13 13.01
C TYR A 58 6.49 7.90 12.20
N SER A 59 7.67 8.04 12.79
CA SER A 59 8.85 8.58 12.11
C SER A 59 10.08 7.80 12.56
N GLY A 60 10.72 7.08 11.63
CA GLY A 60 11.89 6.24 11.93
C GLY A 60 12.13 5.15 10.91
N LEU A 61 12.97 4.19 11.29
CA LEU A 61 13.39 3.09 10.41
C LEU A 61 12.27 2.06 10.22
N ALA A 62 12.09 1.57 9.00
CA ALA A 62 11.00 0.65 8.66
C ALA A 62 11.01 -0.65 9.48
N TYR A 63 12.20 -1.14 9.89
CA TYR A 63 12.29 -2.35 10.71
C TYR A 63 11.84 -2.14 12.17
N GLU A 64 11.83 -0.89 12.66
CA GLU A 64 11.39 -0.50 14.00
C GLU A 64 9.91 -0.13 14.07
N MET A 65 9.18 -0.19 12.94
CA MET A 65 7.76 0.14 12.91
C MET A 65 6.96 -0.67 13.93
N PRO A 66 6.09 0.00 14.72
CA PRO A 66 5.27 -0.66 15.72
C PRO A 66 4.24 -1.60 15.08
N GLU A 67 3.79 -2.60 15.84
CA GLU A 67 2.86 -3.64 15.37
C GLU A 67 1.52 -3.07 14.84
N VAL A 68 1.09 -1.92 15.35
CA VAL A 68 -0.12 -1.24 14.85
C VAL A 68 -0.01 -0.85 13.36
N LEU A 69 1.20 -0.68 12.84
CA LEU A 69 1.48 -0.37 11.43
C LEU A 69 1.90 -1.58 10.60
N LYS A 70 1.65 -2.80 11.08
CA LYS A 70 2.05 -4.04 10.38
C LYS A 70 1.53 -4.16 8.95
N SER A 71 0.33 -3.67 8.67
CA SER A 71 -0.23 -3.66 7.31
C SER A 71 0.56 -2.74 6.39
N LEU A 72 0.93 -1.54 6.83
CA LEU A 72 1.79 -0.63 6.08
C LEU A 72 3.18 -1.23 5.86
N LYS A 73 3.76 -1.84 6.89
CA LYS A 73 5.05 -2.54 6.80
C LYS A 73 5.00 -3.66 5.75
N PHE A 74 3.92 -4.44 5.75
CA PHE A 74 3.67 -5.46 4.73
C PHE A 74 3.54 -4.86 3.33
N THR A 75 2.75 -3.78 3.17
CA THR A 75 2.56 -3.09 1.89
C THR A 75 3.90 -2.70 1.27
N ILE A 76 4.77 -2.06 2.05
CA ILE A 76 6.09 -1.62 1.58
C ILE A 76 6.95 -2.82 1.17
N HIS A 77 7.00 -3.85 2.02
CA HIS A 77 7.77 -5.05 1.74
C HIS A 77 7.28 -5.76 0.47
N GLU A 78 5.97 -5.95 0.34
CA GLU A 78 5.39 -6.64 -0.81
C GLU A 78 5.56 -5.84 -2.10
N ALA A 79 5.39 -4.53 -2.06
CA ALA A 79 5.66 -3.68 -3.22
C ALA A 79 7.12 -3.77 -3.68
N LEU A 80 8.08 -3.69 -2.76
CA LEU A 80 9.51 -3.85 -3.08
C LEU A 80 9.83 -5.25 -3.62
N ASN A 81 9.21 -6.29 -3.07
CA ASN A 81 9.37 -7.66 -3.54
C ASN A 81 8.84 -7.84 -4.97
N GLN A 82 7.69 -7.28 -5.29
CA GLN A 82 7.14 -7.30 -6.65
C GLN A 82 7.98 -6.51 -7.65
N ILE A 83 8.51 -5.36 -7.24
CA ILE A 83 9.44 -4.57 -8.06
C ILE A 83 10.71 -5.38 -8.36
N GLU A 84 11.30 -6.03 -7.36
CA GLU A 84 12.47 -6.89 -7.53
C GLU A 84 12.20 -8.08 -8.47
N GLN A 85 11.01 -8.69 -8.39
CA GLN A 85 10.62 -9.77 -9.28
C GLN A 85 10.48 -9.30 -10.73
N LEU A 86 9.97 -8.08 -10.95
CA LEU A 86 9.80 -7.49 -12.27
C LEU A 86 11.12 -6.93 -12.83
N ARG A 87 12.03 -6.47 -11.99
CA ARG A 87 13.28 -5.82 -12.33
C ARG A 87 14.43 -6.32 -11.44
N PRO A 88 14.83 -7.60 -11.56
CA PRO A 88 15.86 -8.20 -10.69
C PRO A 88 17.23 -7.48 -10.77
N GLU A 89 17.50 -6.80 -11.87
CA GLU A 89 18.73 -6.03 -12.06
C GLU A 89 18.86 -4.83 -11.13
N LEU A 90 17.77 -4.41 -10.48
CA LEU A 90 17.81 -3.31 -9.50
C LEU A 90 18.45 -3.72 -8.17
N GLY A 91 18.42 -5.02 -7.83
CA GLY A 91 19.07 -5.55 -6.63
C GLY A 91 18.57 -4.91 -5.33
N ILE A 92 17.26 -4.60 -5.24
CA ILE A 92 16.68 -3.82 -4.14
C ILE A 92 16.42 -4.67 -2.90
N MET A 93 16.17 -5.97 -3.09
CA MET A 93 15.85 -6.87 -2.00
C MET A 93 16.94 -7.92 -1.85
N PRO A 94 17.35 -8.24 -0.63
CA PRO A 94 18.24 -9.38 -0.41
C PRO A 94 17.54 -10.68 -0.81
N THR A 95 18.28 -11.58 -1.43
CA THR A 95 17.83 -12.87 -1.98
C THR A 95 17.27 -13.87 -0.95
N THR A 96 17.06 -13.51 0.27
CA THR A 96 16.47 -14.36 1.30
C THR A 96 14.94 -14.34 1.24
N ARG A 97 14.43 -15.32 0.50
CA ARG A 97 13.01 -15.69 0.54
C ARG A 97 12.64 -16.11 1.96
N SER A 98 11.93 -15.31 2.64
CA SER A 98 10.94 -15.74 3.61
C SER A 98 10.07 -14.53 3.82
N TYR A 99 8.73 -14.73 3.89
CA TYR A 99 8.30 -14.11 5.03
C TYR A 99 6.91 -13.86 5.39
N TRP A 100 5.92 -14.13 4.68
CA TRP A 100 4.57 -14.11 5.21
C TRP A 100 3.83 -15.38 4.80
N ASN A 101 4.02 -16.43 5.60
CA ASN A 101 3.18 -17.62 5.53
C ASN A 101 2.09 -17.45 6.61
N ASN A 102 0.84 -17.30 6.20
CA ASN A 102 -0.36 -17.26 7.05
C ASN A 102 -0.37 -16.23 8.20
N GLY A 103 0.12 -15.02 7.97
CA GLY A 103 0.05 -13.96 8.98
C GLY A 103 1.03 -14.11 10.14
N LYS A 104 1.98 -15.03 10.06
CA LYS A 104 3.09 -15.18 11.00
C LYS A 104 4.39 -14.85 10.31
N VAL A 105 5.19 -14.00 10.93
CA VAL A 105 6.61 -13.85 10.61
C VAL A 105 7.27 -15.13 11.09
N GLU A 106 7.59 -16.05 10.20
CA GLU A 106 8.48 -17.14 10.56
C GLU A 106 9.88 -16.58 10.81
N LYS A 107 10.50 -17.01 11.90
CA LYS A 107 11.85 -16.61 12.33
C LYS A 107 12.91 -17.02 11.33
N GLY A 108 13.04 -16.25 10.31
CA GLY A 108 14.23 -16.05 9.55
C GLY A 108 14.30 -14.54 9.46
N GLU A 109 15.31 -13.95 10.02
CA GLU A 109 15.48 -12.52 10.11
C GLU A 109 15.36 -11.87 8.72
N ALA A 110 14.12 -11.51 8.31
CA ALA A 110 13.93 -10.50 7.31
C ALA A 110 14.35 -9.19 7.94
N SER A 111 15.62 -9.08 8.14
CA SER A 111 16.19 -7.82 8.50
C SER A 111 16.09 -6.95 7.25
N PHE A 112 15.39 -5.84 7.32
CA PHE A 112 15.59 -4.69 6.45
C PHE A 112 17.07 -4.18 6.53
N VAL A 113 17.99 -4.98 7.01
CA VAL A 113 19.43 -4.68 7.13
C VAL A 113 20.08 -4.46 5.75
N GLN A 114 19.44 -4.91 4.68
CA GLN A 114 19.80 -4.59 3.29
C GLN A 114 18.65 -3.92 2.53
N ALA A 115 17.70 -3.33 3.24
CA ALA A 115 16.64 -2.55 2.61
C ALA A 115 17.22 -1.39 1.79
N PRO A 116 16.54 -0.98 0.71
CA PRO A 116 16.99 0.12 -0.10
C PRO A 116 17.16 1.38 0.76
N SER A 117 18.15 2.19 0.40
CA SER A 117 18.39 3.49 1.05
C SER A 117 17.43 4.53 0.49
N ILE A 118 16.19 4.47 0.95
CA ILE A 118 15.11 5.39 0.57
C ILE A 118 14.34 5.87 1.79
N GLU A 119 13.74 7.04 1.65
CA GLU A 119 12.82 7.63 2.60
C GLU A 119 11.43 7.70 2.00
N ILE A 120 10.42 7.27 2.76
CA ILE A 120 9.01 7.33 2.38
C ILE A 120 8.32 8.33 3.30
N THR A 121 7.88 9.47 2.76
CA THR A 121 7.07 10.45 3.48
C THR A 121 5.61 10.31 3.05
N ILE A 122 4.71 10.07 4.02
CA ILE A 122 3.28 9.90 3.78
C ILE A 122 2.53 11.06 4.44
N THR A 123 1.76 11.78 3.64
CA THR A 123 0.85 12.84 4.12
C THR A 123 -0.59 12.46 3.82
N SER A 124 -1.47 12.62 4.79
CA SER A 124 -2.88 12.26 4.65
C SER A 124 -3.79 13.37 5.18
N SER A 125 -4.80 13.71 4.40
CA SER A 125 -5.94 14.53 4.85
C SER A 125 -7.18 13.69 5.17
N ILE A 126 -7.09 12.35 5.01
CA ILE A 126 -8.18 11.43 5.33
C ILE A 126 -8.27 11.26 6.85
N PRO A 127 -9.40 11.59 7.48
CA PRO A 127 -9.56 11.36 8.90
C PRO A 127 -9.45 9.87 9.25
N ALA A 128 -8.64 9.56 10.27
CA ALA A 128 -8.50 8.19 10.75
C ALA A 128 -9.82 7.65 11.33
N GLU A 129 -10.08 6.36 11.15
CA GLU A 129 -11.22 5.63 11.77
C GLU A 129 -12.61 6.19 11.44
N ARG A 130 -12.77 6.86 10.29
CA ARG A 130 -14.06 7.42 9.84
C ARG A 130 -14.70 6.64 8.69
N GLY A 131 -14.28 5.39 8.44
CA GLY A 131 -14.86 4.58 7.36
C GLY A 131 -14.54 5.06 5.96
N MET A 132 -13.58 5.98 5.80
CA MET A 132 -13.23 6.58 4.52
C MET A 132 -12.14 5.82 3.77
N GLY A 133 -11.81 4.58 4.16
CA GLY A 133 -10.82 3.73 3.49
C GLY A 133 -9.37 4.20 3.66
N SER A 134 -9.03 4.85 4.79
CA SER A 134 -7.70 5.44 5.01
C SER A 134 -6.56 4.42 4.90
N SER A 135 -6.73 3.19 5.40
CA SER A 135 -5.73 2.13 5.31
C SER A 135 -5.44 1.74 3.87
N ALA A 136 -6.48 1.44 3.10
CA ALA A 136 -6.37 1.12 1.68
C ALA A 136 -5.77 2.28 0.89
N ALA A 137 -6.20 3.53 1.15
CA ALA A 137 -5.68 4.72 0.48
C ALA A 137 -4.18 4.94 0.73
N VAL A 138 -3.72 4.75 1.98
CA VAL A 138 -2.28 4.80 2.32
C VAL A 138 -1.52 3.72 1.55
N SER A 139 -2.00 2.49 1.56
CA SER A 139 -1.38 1.38 0.83
C SER A 139 -1.31 1.65 -0.67
N VAL A 140 -2.39 2.15 -1.29
CA VAL A 140 -2.43 2.53 -2.72
C VAL A 140 -1.38 3.61 -3.03
N ALA A 141 -1.32 4.68 -2.22
CA ALA A 141 -0.37 5.77 -2.42
C ALA A 141 1.08 5.28 -2.32
N VAL A 142 1.40 4.46 -1.32
CA VAL A 142 2.75 3.91 -1.12
C VAL A 142 3.16 2.99 -2.26
N VAL A 143 2.29 2.07 -2.68
CA VAL A 143 2.59 1.16 -3.82
C VAL A 143 2.85 1.97 -5.09
N ARG A 144 1.98 2.91 -5.42
CA ARG A 144 2.18 3.80 -6.59
C ARG A 144 3.48 4.57 -6.52
N GLY A 145 3.80 5.15 -5.36
CA GLY A 145 5.03 5.92 -5.17
C GLY A 145 6.29 5.08 -5.33
N LEU A 146 6.31 3.85 -4.81
CA LEU A 146 7.43 2.93 -4.97
C LEU A 146 7.62 2.50 -6.42
N PHE A 147 6.55 2.12 -7.12
CA PHE A 147 6.62 1.74 -8.53
C PHE A 147 7.06 2.91 -9.41
N ASP A 148 6.59 4.13 -9.12
CA ASP A 148 7.02 5.36 -9.81
C ASP A 148 8.51 5.64 -9.57
N TYR A 149 8.96 5.55 -8.32
CA TYR A 149 10.36 5.75 -7.96
C TYR A 149 11.34 4.83 -8.72
N TYR A 150 10.98 3.55 -8.82
CA TYR A 150 11.81 2.56 -9.53
C TYR A 150 11.53 2.50 -11.04
N ASN A 151 10.64 3.35 -11.54
CA ASN A 151 10.21 3.38 -12.94
C ASN A 151 9.78 1.99 -13.45
N VAL A 152 8.92 1.32 -12.65
CA VAL A 152 8.35 0.01 -12.97
C VAL A 152 6.87 0.17 -13.28
N PRO A 153 6.37 -0.38 -14.41
CA PRO A 153 4.95 -0.35 -14.73
C PRO A 153 4.12 -1.08 -13.66
N LEU A 154 3.06 -0.42 -13.19
CA LEU A 154 2.13 -0.98 -12.21
C LEU A 154 0.77 -1.21 -12.87
N SER A 155 0.33 -2.48 -12.96
CA SER A 155 -1.02 -2.79 -13.41
C SER A 155 -2.04 -2.62 -12.29
N ASP A 156 -3.30 -2.33 -12.65
CA ASP A 156 -4.39 -2.21 -11.67
C ASP A 156 -4.61 -3.52 -10.91
N THR A 157 -4.43 -4.66 -11.58
CA THR A 157 -4.52 -5.99 -10.96
C THR A 157 -3.47 -6.18 -9.88
N LEU A 158 -2.20 -5.88 -10.18
CA LEU A 158 -1.11 -6.01 -9.21
C LEU A 158 -1.27 -5.04 -8.03
N LEU A 159 -1.66 -3.79 -8.30
CA LEU A 159 -1.99 -2.83 -7.27
C LEU A 159 -3.08 -3.36 -6.33
N PHE A 160 -4.19 -3.87 -6.92
CA PHE A 160 -5.29 -4.43 -6.14
C PHE A 160 -4.83 -5.61 -5.27
N GLU A 161 -4.05 -6.54 -5.82
CA GLU A 161 -3.56 -7.73 -5.11
C GLU A 161 -2.69 -7.36 -3.90
N ILE A 162 -1.72 -6.44 -4.07
CA ILE A 162 -0.86 -5.98 -2.99
C ILE A 162 -1.68 -5.32 -1.88
N VAL A 163 -2.56 -4.39 -2.25
CA VAL A 163 -3.36 -3.64 -1.27
C VAL A 163 -4.36 -4.54 -0.58
N GLN A 164 -5.02 -5.45 -1.30
CA GLN A 164 -5.96 -6.41 -0.71
C GLN A 164 -5.27 -7.38 0.26
N ALA A 165 -4.04 -7.79 -0.01
CA ALA A 165 -3.25 -8.59 0.92
C ALA A 165 -2.93 -7.81 2.22
N SER A 166 -2.59 -6.53 2.09
CA SER A 166 -2.39 -5.62 3.24
C SER A 166 -3.68 -5.45 4.08
N GLU A 167 -4.82 -5.23 3.42
CA GLU A 167 -6.11 -5.10 4.09
C GLU A 167 -6.52 -6.37 4.84
N LYS A 168 -6.15 -7.55 4.35
CA LYS A 168 -6.34 -8.83 5.08
C LYS A 168 -5.55 -8.85 6.40
N ILE A 169 -4.37 -8.27 6.44
CA ILE A 169 -3.57 -8.18 7.66
C ILE A 169 -4.20 -7.22 8.66
N ALA A 170 -4.74 -6.09 8.18
CA ALA A 170 -5.38 -5.09 9.02
C ALA A 170 -6.75 -5.56 9.58
N HIS A 171 -7.57 -6.20 8.72
CA HIS A 171 -8.99 -6.40 8.97
C HIS A 171 -9.46 -7.88 8.91
N GLY A 172 -8.56 -8.81 8.60
CA GLY A 172 -8.86 -10.26 8.52
C GLY A 172 -9.60 -10.67 7.24
N ASN A 173 -10.82 -10.22 7.04
CA ASN A 173 -11.64 -10.60 5.87
C ASN A 173 -12.26 -9.37 5.17
N PRO A 174 -11.46 -8.51 4.54
CA PRO A 174 -11.96 -7.34 3.84
C PRO A 174 -12.82 -7.73 2.62
N SER A 175 -13.83 -6.91 2.32
CA SER A 175 -14.65 -7.13 1.11
C SER A 175 -13.88 -6.88 -0.19
N GLY A 176 -12.93 -5.97 -0.17
CA GLY A 176 -12.20 -5.46 -1.34
C GLY A 176 -12.75 -4.14 -1.89
N ILE A 177 -13.90 -3.69 -1.41
CA ILE A 177 -14.52 -2.44 -1.89
C ILE A 177 -13.65 -1.20 -1.60
N ASP A 178 -12.97 -1.18 -0.43
CA ASP A 178 -12.09 -0.08 -0.06
C ASP A 178 -10.91 0.00 -1.01
N THR A 179 -10.26 -1.15 -1.27
CA THR A 179 -9.16 -1.25 -2.23
C THR A 179 -9.60 -0.83 -3.64
N ALA A 180 -10.70 -1.38 -4.14
CA ALA A 180 -11.20 -1.08 -5.47
C ALA A 180 -11.56 0.40 -5.64
N THR A 181 -12.20 1.01 -4.63
CA THR A 181 -12.64 2.40 -4.72
C THR A 181 -11.46 3.38 -4.58
N THR A 182 -10.56 3.17 -3.62
CA THR A 182 -9.43 4.09 -3.39
C THR A 182 -8.36 4.01 -4.47
N SER A 183 -8.28 2.91 -5.22
CA SER A 183 -7.42 2.77 -6.39
C SER A 183 -8.05 3.31 -7.68
N GLY A 184 -9.38 3.47 -7.71
CA GLY A 184 -10.12 3.95 -8.88
C GLY A 184 -10.26 5.48 -8.95
N LYS A 185 -10.91 5.95 -10.02
CA LYS A 185 -11.25 7.35 -10.23
C LYS A 185 -12.77 7.56 -10.39
N GLU A 186 -13.51 6.49 -10.59
CA GLU A 186 -14.94 6.50 -10.91
C GLU A 186 -15.73 5.77 -9.84
N ALA A 187 -17.03 6.02 -9.81
CA ALA A 187 -17.96 5.25 -8.99
C ALA A 187 -17.95 3.79 -9.42
N ILE A 188 -18.02 2.89 -8.46
CA ILE A 188 -18.04 1.46 -8.71
C ILE A 188 -19.33 0.82 -8.21
N PHE A 189 -19.85 -0.12 -8.98
CA PHE A 189 -20.81 -1.12 -8.53
C PHE A 189 -20.01 -2.39 -8.17
N PHE A 190 -20.08 -2.80 -6.92
CA PHE A 190 -19.21 -3.83 -6.39
C PHE A 190 -20.01 -4.97 -5.76
N ILE A 191 -19.68 -6.20 -6.16
CA ILE A 191 -20.12 -7.43 -5.50
C ILE A 191 -18.86 -8.24 -5.14
N LYS A 192 -18.73 -8.63 -3.90
CA LYS A 192 -17.55 -9.38 -3.44
C LYS A 192 -17.43 -10.70 -4.23
N GLY A 193 -16.27 -10.88 -4.90
CA GLY A 193 -15.97 -12.08 -5.69
C GLY A 193 -16.41 -12.00 -7.16
N GLU A 194 -16.98 -10.88 -7.61
CA GLU A 194 -17.31 -10.64 -9.01
C GLU A 194 -16.35 -9.60 -9.63
N ALA A 195 -16.33 -9.53 -10.95
CA ALA A 195 -15.58 -8.50 -11.66
C ALA A 195 -16.16 -7.10 -11.38
N LEU A 196 -15.30 -6.09 -11.30
CA LEU A 196 -15.69 -4.69 -11.11
C LEU A 196 -16.55 -4.20 -12.30
N GLN A 197 -17.60 -3.47 -11.98
CA GLN A 197 -18.50 -2.83 -12.95
C GLN A 197 -18.57 -1.33 -12.68
#